data_a01117cedce1ff419356eabf133df3d5
#
_entry.id   a01117cedce1ff419356eabf133df3d5
#
_cell.length_a   1.000
_cell.length_b   1.000
_cell.length_c   1.000
_cell.angle_alpha   90.00
_cell.angle_beta   90.00
_cell.angle_gamma   90.00
#
_symmetry.space_group_name_H-M   'P 1'
#
loop_
_entity.id
_entity.type
_entity.pdbx_description
1 polymer ?
#
loop_
_entity_poly.entity_id
_entity_poly.type
_entity_poly.pdbx_seq_one_letter_code
_entity_poly.pdbx_strand_id
1 'polypeptide(L)'
;QDLATQAGLDARFINLGDIGWLNNQFVDLEDRPIKYWFKLYPWEWMFSDEFGAHTRQDVSGIVEPIWKCILSNKGILPVLHEMFPDHPNILPAHWDDTKLKSGSYVSKPMLSREGANITMFERGCEVAHTDGKYHGHKIYQERASLFQQDGHYAVIGSWVVGNKSAGMIVRDSSEQIVRDLSRVVPHWFL
;
A
#
# COMPACT_ATOMS: atom_id res chain seq x y z
N GLN A 1 -11.27 10.10 -12.17
CA GLN A 1 -12.53 10.46 -12.84
C GLN A 1 -12.49 10.03 -14.33
N ASP A 2 -11.46 10.38 -15.09
CA ASP A 2 -11.33 10.15 -16.53
C ASP A 2 -11.56 8.68 -16.94
N LEU A 3 -10.89 7.71 -16.31
CA LEU A 3 -11.09 6.29 -16.57
C LEU A 3 -12.53 5.82 -16.33
N ALA A 4 -13.19 6.35 -15.31
CA ALA A 4 -14.58 6.01 -15.04
C ALA A 4 -15.51 6.58 -16.11
N THR A 5 -15.24 7.79 -16.56
CA THR A 5 -15.97 8.43 -17.68
C THR A 5 -15.75 7.65 -18.98
N GLN A 6 -14.51 7.24 -19.29
CA GLN A 6 -14.22 6.38 -20.46
C GLN A 6 -14.93 5.03 -20.40
N ALA A 7 -15.15 4.50 -19.20
CA ALA A 7 -15.94 3.28 -18.97
C ALA A 7 -17.45 3.50 -19.03
N GLY A 8 -17.92 4.69 -19.37
CA GLY A 8 -19.35 5.02 -19.49
C GLY A 8 -20.07 5.28 -18.15
N LEU A 9 -19.32 5.51 -17.06
CA LEU A 9 -19.88 5.80 -15.76
C LEU A 9 -20.10 7.31 -15.58
N ASP A 10 -21.24 7.72 -15.00
CA ASP A 10 -21.46 9.10 -14.53
C ASP A 10 -20.68 9.31 -13.23
N ALA A 11 -19.39 9.60 -13.37
CA ALA A 11 -18.47 9.73 -12.26
C ALA A 11 -18.26 11.21 -11.89
N ARG A 12 -18.46 11.52 -10.63
CA ARG A 12 -18.23 12.85 -10.05
C ARG A 12 -17.07 12.80 -9.08
N PHE A 13 -16.31 13.88 -9.02
CA PHE A 13 -15.27 14.06 -8.02
C PHE A 13 -15.86 14.81 -6.82
N ILE A 14 -15.51 14.34 -5.62
CA ILE A 14 -15.79 15.01 -4.36
C ILE A 14 -14.55 14.90 -3.46
N ASN A 15 -14.22 15.95 -2.72
CA ASN A 15 -13.18 15.85 -1.70
C ASN A 15 -13.72 15.08 -0.49
N LEU A 16 -12.86 14.34 0.17
CA LEU A 16 -13.25 13.54 1.34
C LEU A 16 -13.87 14.42 2.45
N GLY A 17 -13.31 15.61 2.66
CA GLY A 17 -13.83 16.57 3.65
C GLY A 17 -15.19 17.18 3.33
N ASP A 18 -15.68 17.00 2.10
CA ASP A 18 -16.99 17.51 1.64
C ASP A 18 -18.09 16.44 1.72
N ILE A 19 -17.73 15.22 2.15
CA ILE A 19 -18.70 14.13 2.33
C ILE A 19 -19.41 14.32 3.67
N GLY A 20 -20.73 14.40 3.62
CA GLY A 20 -21.61 14.52 4.78
C GLY A 20 -22.20 13.16 5.22
N TRP A 21 -22.85 13.16 6.38
CA TRP A 21 -23.62 12.03 6.91
C TRP A 21 -25.04 12.48 7.25
N LEU A 22 -26.02 11.96 6.52
CA LEU A 22 -27.43 12.31 6.68
C LEU A 22 -28.32 11.08 6.50
N ASN A 23 -29.31 10.90 7.38
CA ASN A 23 -30.28 9.79 7.31
C ASN A 23 -29.61 8.42 7.16
N ASN A 24 -28.53 8.16 7.89
CA ASN A 24 -27.75 6.91 7.85
C ASN A 24 -27.11 6.59 6.48
N GLN A 25 -26.78 7.62 5.71
CA GLN A 25 -26.11 7.51 4.42
C GLN A 25 -25.04 8.58 4.26
N PHE A 26 -23.98 8.28 3.54
CA PHE A 26 -23.04 9.28 3.08
C PHE A 26 -23.68 10.11 1.96
N VAL A 27 -23.53 11.43 2.04
CA VAL A 27 -24.12 12.38 1.10
C VAL A 27 -23.08 13.34 0.54
N ASP A 28 -23.36 13.89 -0.64
CA ASP A 28 -22.56 14.95 -1.25
C ASP A 28 -22.98 16.35 -0.75
N LEU A 29 -22.37 17.41 -1.32
CA LEU A 29 -22.65 18.80 -0.96
C LEU A 29 -24.11 19.28 -1.22
N GLU A 30 -24.87 18.52 -2.01
CA GLU A 30 -26.29 18.80 -2.26
C GLU A 30 -27.20 17.80 -1.54
N ASP A 31 -26.72 17.17 -0.48
CA ASP A 31 -27.43 16.17 0.32
C ASP A 31 -27.93 14.93 -0.47
N ARG A 32 -27.32 14.66 -1.62
CA ARG A 32 -27.66 13.48 -2.41
C ARG A 32 -26.91 12.26 -1.92
N PRO A 33 -27.56 11.10 -1.73
CA PRO A 33 -26.90 9.88 -1.30
C PRO A 33 -25.81 9.42 -2.28
N ILE A 34 -24.63 9.13 -1.74
CA ILE A 34 -23.51 8.53 -2.49
C ILE A 34 -23.71 7.01 -2.50
N LYS A 35 -24.17 6.46 -3.62
CA LYS A 35 -24.46 5.02 -3.75
C LYS A 35 -23.20 4.16 -3.98
N TYR A 36 -22.27 4.68 -4.77
CA TYR A 36 -21.00 4.02 -5.10
C TYR A 36 -19.90 5.06 -5.06
N TRP A 37 -18.79 4.72 -4.44
CA TRP A 37 -17.65 5.61 -4.39
C TRP A 37 -16.32 4.86 -4.43
N PHE A 38 -15.39 5.41 -5.16
CA PHE A 38 -14.00 4.97 -5.23
C PHE A 38 -13.17 5.87 -4.33
N LYS A 39 -12.70 5.32 -3.22
CA LYS A 39 -11.90 6.09 -2.27
C LYS A 39 -10.41 6.04 -2.63
N LEU A 40 -9.75 7.18 -2.64
CA LEU A 40 -8.30 7.33 -2.64
C LEU A 40 -7.82 7.72 -1.23
N TYR A 41 -8.33 7.04 -0.23
CA TYR A 41 -8.05 7.30 1.17
C TYR A 41 -7.85 5.99 1.93
N PRO A 42 -6.77 5.83 2.74
CA PRO A 42 -6.51 4.59 3.45
C PRO A 42 -7.61 4.23 4.45
N TRP A 43 -7.98 2.96 4.51
CA TRP A 43 -8.96 2.48 5.47
C TRP A 43 -8.58 2.75 6.93
N GLU A 44 -7.30 2.60 7.28
CA GLU A 44 -6.80 2.86 8.62
C GLU A 44 -6.95 4.33 9.06
N TRP A 45 -6.91 5.27 8.12
CA TRP A 45 -7.19 6.67 8.38
C TRP A 45 -8.69 6.91 8.48
N MET A 46 -9.44 6.32 7.56
CA MET A 46 -10.89 6.43 7.54
C MET A 46 -11.54 5.94 8.84
N PHE A 47 -11.02 4.86 9.44
CA PHE A 47 -11.51 4.37 10.74
C PHE A 47 -11.21 5.31 11.91
N SER A 48 -10.22 6.18 11.77
CA SER A 48 -9.82 7.16 12.78
C SER A 48 -10.49 8.52 12.60
N ASP A 49 -11.15 8.75 11.47
CA ASP A 49 -11.86 9.99 11.18
C ASP A 49 -13.22 10.05 11.89
N GLU A 50 -13.77 11.26 11.99
CA GLU A 50 -15.05 11.53 12.67
C GLU A 50 -16.19 10.63 12.16
N PHE A 51 -16.28 10.41 10.86
CA PHE A 51 -17.32 9.58 10.25
C PHE A 51 -16.91 8.11 10.06
N GLY A 52 -15.74 7.71 10.57
CA GLY A 52 -15.23 6.36 10.41
C GLY A 52 -16.16 5.27 10.96
N ALA A 53 -16.85 5.56 12.06
CA ALA A 53 -17.82 4.63 12.65
C ALA A 53 -19.01 4.33 11.72
N HIS A 54 -19.37 5.28 10.85
CA HIS A 54 -20.51 5.15 9.95
C HIS A 54 -20.22 4.23 8.76
N THR A 55 -18.95 3.99 8.43
CA THR A 55 -18.57 3.08 7.34
C THR A 55 -19.08 1.65 7.53
N ARG A 56 -19.41 1.25 8.77
CA ARG A 56 -20.01 -0.05 9.09
C ARG A 56 -21.52 -0.09 8.89
N GLN A 57 -22.16 1.07 8.88
CA GLN A 57 -23.62 1.22 8.77
C GLN A 57 -24.03 1.60 7.34
N ASP A 58 -23.11 2.15 6.58
CA ASP A 58 -23.37 2.59 5.23
C ASP A 58 -23.60 1.40 4.28
N VAL A 59 -24.66 1.51 3.50
CA VAL A 59 -25.06 0.51 2.50
C VAL A 59 -24.52 0.82 1.10
N SER A 60 -23.71 1.87 0.97
CA SER A 60 -23.09 2.23 -0.30
C SER A 60 -22.04 1.21 -0.74
N GLY A 61 -21.82 1.12 -2.04
CA GLY A 61 -20.76 0.30 -2.62
C GLY A 61 -19.42 1.03 -2.58
N ILE A 62 -18.56 0.70 -1.61
CA ILE A 62 -17.22 1.29 -1.53
C ILE A 62 -16.22 0.45 -2.34
N VAL A 63 -15.55 1.08 -3.29
CA VAL A 63 -14.43 0.52 -4.04
C VAL A 63 -13.14 1.17 -3.54
N GLU A 64 -12.28 0.43 -2.98
CA GLU A 64 -12.20 -1.02 -2.69
C GLU A 64 -12.94 -1.41 -1.40
N PRO A 65 -13.43 -2.65 -1.29
CA PRO A 65 -14.19 -3.07 -0.11
C PRO A 65 -13.32 -3.13 1.16
N ILE A 66 -13.97 -2.98 2.31
CA ILE A 66 -13.34 -2.85 3.63
C ILE A 66 -12.36 -3.99 3.98
N TRP A 67 -12.63 -5.23 3.55
CA TRP A 67 -11.76 -6.37 3.85
C TRP A 67 -10.37 -6.22 3.23
N LYS A 68 -10.22 -5.41 2.18
CA LYS A 68 -8.91 -5.15 1.56
C LYS A 68 -7.98 -4.30 2.44
N CYS A 69 -8.45 -3.76 3.55
CA CYS A 69 -7.57 -3.11 4.53
C CYS A 69 -6.48 -4.08 5.06
N ILE A 70 -6.75 -5.39 5.04
CA ILE A 70 -5.75 -6.41 5.36
C ILE A 70 -4.54 -6.34 4.43
N LEU A 71 -4.76 -6.06 3.15
CA LEU A 71 -3.70 -6.00 2.14
C LEU A 71 -2.81 -4.75 2.26
N SER A 72 -3.29 -3.68 2.90
CA SER A 72 -2.50 -2.48 3.17
C SER A 72 -1.65 -2.59 4.43
N ASN A 73 -1.90 -3.59 5.27
CA ASN A 73 -1.17 -3.85 6.49
C ASN A 73 -0.04 -4.86 6.23
N LYS A 74 1.21 -4.44 6.42
CA LYS A 74 2.39 -5.31 6.20
C LYS A 74 2.46 -6.51 7.13
N GLY A 75 1.66 -6.53 8.20
CA GLY A 75 1.49 -7.71 9.06
C GLY A 75 0.99 -8.95 8.31
N ILE A 76 0.43 -8.78 7.10
CA ILE A 76 0.08 -9.92 6.24
C ILE A 76 1.33 -10.70 5.78
N LEU A 77 2.50 -10.05 5.68
CA LEU A 77 3.71 -10.69 5.16
C LEU A 77 4.23 -11.84 6.05
N PRO A 78 4.36 -11.68 7.38
CA PRO A 78 4.65 -12.81 8.27
C PRO A 78 3.62 -13.93 8.18
N VAL A 79 2.33 -13.59 8.10
CA VAL A 79 1.24 -14.58 7.98
C VAL A 79 1.36 -15.37 6.67
N LEU A 80 1.60 -14.69 5.55
CA LEU A 80 1.79 -15.35 4.26
C LEU A 80 3.02 -16.24 4.24
N HIS A 81 4.13 -15.80 4.83
CA HIS A 81 5.32 -16.62 4.94
C HIS A 81 5.09 -17.86 5.82
N GLU A 82 4.34 -17.73 6.90
CA GLU A 82 3.99 -18.84 7.78
C GLU A 82 3.09 -19.87 7.08
N MET A 83 2.13 -19.39 6.26
CA MET A 83 1.24 -20.24 5.48
C MET A 83 1.92 -20.89 4.26
N PHE A 84 2.87 -20.20 3.65
CA PHE A 84 3.50 -20.61 2.38
C PHE A 84 5.02 -20.39 2.45
N PRO A 85 5.76 -21.12 3.31
CA PRO A 85 7.17 -20.84 3.59
C PRO A 85 8.10 -21.04 2.37
N ASP A 86 7.71 -21.92 1.45
CA ASP A 86 8.53 -22.27 0.27
C ASP A 86 8.05 -21.57 -1.01
N HIS A 87 7.13 -20.59 -0.90
CA HIS A 87 6.63 -19.92 -2.08
C HIS A 87 7.68 -18.95 -2.66
N PRO A 88 8.07 -19.07 -3.95
CA PRO A 88 9.20 -18.35 -4.52
C PRO A 88 9.03 -16.82 -4.56
N ASN A 89 7.81 -16.32 -4.47
CA ASN A 89 7.51 -14.89 -4.52
C ASN A 89 7.20 -14.31 -3.12
N ILE A 90 7.38 -15.08 -2.05
CA ILE A 90 7.18 -14.62 -0.67
C ILE A 90 8.52 -14.65 0.03
N LEU A 91 9.06 -13.47 0.32
CA LEU A 91 10.28 -13.36 1.13
C LEU A 91 9.98 -13.74 2.58
N PRO A 92 10.92 -14.44 3.26
CA PRO A 92 10.82 -14.68 4.69
C PRO A 92 10.49 -13.41 5.47
N ALA A 93 9.44 -13.45 6.26
CA ALA A 93 8.99 -12.33 7.06
C ALA A 93 8.54 -12.82 8.45
N HIS A 94 8.84 -12.04 9.49
CA HIS A 94 8.62 -12.42 10.87
C HIS A 94 8.17 -11.21 11.71
N TRP A 95 7.61 -11.51 12.88
CA TRP A 95 7.20 -10.49 13.85
C TRP A 95 8.39 -9.91 14.64
N ASP A 96 9.53 -10.60 14.65
CA ASP A 96 10.81 -10.20 15.22
C ASP A 96 11.96 -10.59 14.30
N ASP A 97 13.17 -10.13 14.58
CA ASP A 97 14.38 -10.39 13.78
C ASP A 97 15.13 -11.66 14.17
N THR A 98 14.73 -12.35 15.23
CA THR A 98 15.47 -13.51 15.78
C THR A 98 15.58 -14.68 14.81
N LYS A 99 14.65 -14.79 13.88
CA LYS A 99 14.59 -15.85 12.87
C LYS A 99 15.35 -15.51 11.58
N LEU A 100 15.81 -14.28 11.41
CA LEU A 100 16.49 -13.78 10.21
C LEU A 100 18.00 -14.04 10.29
N LYS A 101 18.38 -15.29 10.06
CA LYS A 101 19.75 -15.80 10.26
C LYS A 101 20.81 -15.16 9.37
N SER A 102 20.43 -14.62 8.23
CA SER A 102 21.35 -13.93 7.30
C SER A 102 21.88 -12.61 7.88
N GLY A 103 21.19 -12.02 8.85
CA GLY A 103 21.45 -10.68 9.36
C GLY A 103 21.19 -9.56 8.33
N SER A 104 20.69 -9.91 7.14
CA SER A 104 20.34 -8.95 6.07
C SER A 104 18.83 -8.88 5.92
N TYR A 105 18.23 -7.87 6.50
CA TYR A 105 16.77 -7.73 6.56
C TYR A 105 16.33 -6.26 6.57
N VAL A 106 15.04 -6.08 6.48
CA VAL A 106 14.38 -4.76 6.51
C VAL A 106 13.32 -4.77 7.60
N SER A 107 13.37 -3.78 8.47
CA SER A 107 12.32 -3.51 9.46
C SER A 107 11.36 -2.46 8.91
N LYS A 108 10.04 -2.71 9.01
CA LYS A 108 8.98 -1.86 8.45
C LYS A 108 7.83 -1.72 9.44
N PRO A 109 7.27 -0.52 9.67
CA PRO A 109 6.01 -0.41 10.39
C PRO A 109 4.89 -1.16 9.65
N MET A 110 3.99 -1.79 10.37
CA MET A 110 2.87 -2.52 9.79
C MET A 110 2.00 -1.64 8.90
N LEU A 111 1.75 -0.42 9.33
CA LEU A 111 1.02 0.60 8.59
C LEU A 111 1.98 1.74 8.25
N SER A 112 2.53 1.74 7.06
CA SER A 112 3.37 2.82 6.52
C SER A 112 3.29 2.83 5.00
N ARG A 113 3.64 3.96 4.39
CA ARG A 113 3.55 4.18 2.96
C ARG A 113 4.83 4.81 2.43
N GLU A 114 5.05 4.71 1.12
CA GLU A 114 6.03 5.50 0.39
C GLU A 114 7.47 5.35 0.91
N GLY A 115 7.80 4.17 1.41
CA GLY A 115 9.13 3.91 1.94
C GLY A 115 9.45 4.59 3.29
N ALA A 116 8.47 5.17 3.97
CA ALA A 116 8.68 5.85 5.24
C ALA A 116 8.91 4.90 6.42
N ASN A 117 9.79 5.30 7.35
CA ASN A 117 10.18 4.56 8.56
C ASN A 117 10.70 3.13 8.29
N ILE A 118 11.36 2.92 7.17
CA ILE A 118 12.04 1.68 6.85
C ILE A 118 13.47 1.74 7.38
N THR A 119 13.93 0.67 8.02
CA THR A 119 15.32 0.49 8.41
C THR A 119 15.88 -0.76 7.75
N MET A 120 17.02 -0.65 7.10
CA MET A 120 17.73 -1.76 6.47
C MET A 120 18.92 -2.18 7.31
N PHE A 121 19.07 -3.49 7.45
CA PHE A 121 20.17 -4.10 8.19
C PHE A 121 21.00 -5.00 7.27
N GLU A 122 22.31 -4.99 7.47
CA GLU A 122 23.23 -5.92 6.86
C GLU A 122 24.21 -6.44 7.91
N ARG A 123 24.30 -7.78 8.02
CA ARG A 123 25.08 -8.46 9.07
C ARG A 123 24.73 -7.96 10.48
N GLY A 124 23.45 -7.64 10.71
CA GLY A 124 22.96 -7.14 11.99
C GLY A 124 23.24 -5.66 12.26
N CYS A 125 23.93 -4.95 11.36
CA CYS A 125 24.18 -3.51 11.49
C CYS A 125 23.21 -2.72 10.61
N GLU A 126 22.71 -1.60 11.13
CA GLU A 126 21.92 -0.66 10.34
C GLU A 126 22.79 -0.04 9.23
N VAL A 127 22.33 -0.13 8.00
CA VAL A 127 23.04 0.43 6.81
C VAL A 127 22.27 1.55 6.12
N ALA A 128 20.97 1.63 6.31
CA ALA A 128 20.13 2.71 5.81
C ALA A 128 18.83 2.82 6.59
N HIS A 129 18.30 4.02 6.70
CA HIS A 129 16.94 4.24 7.21
C HIS A 129 16.26 5.39 6.48
N THR A 130 14.96 5.45 6.63
CA THR A 130 14.13 6.55 6.13
C THR A 130 13.29 7.11 7.26
N ASP A 131 13.21 8.43 7.31
CA ASP A 131 12.34 9.12 8.25
C ASP A 131 10.87 8.98 7.87
N GLY A 132 10.00 9.22 8.84
CA GLY A 132 8.56 9.24 8.61
C GLY A 132 7.76 9.41 9.90
N LYS A 133 6.46 9.53 9.73
CA LYS A 133 5.50 9.77 10.83
C LYS A 133 4.79 8.50 11.34
N TYR A 134 5.15 7.35 10.81
CA TYR A 134 4.48 6.10 11.14
C TYR A 134 5.11 5.43 12.35
N HIS A 135 4.29 5.16 13.35
CA HIS A 135 4.70 4.52 14.60
C HIS A 135 3.93 3.21 14.78
N GLY A 136 4.26 2.44 15.83
CA GLY A 136 3.59 1.19 16.17
C GLY A 136 4.41 -0.05 15.86
N HIS A 137 3.72 -1.19 15.80
CA HIS A 137 4.37 -2.48 15.57
C HIS A 137 5.06 -2.56 14.23
N LYS A 138 6.20 -3.24 14.20
CA LYS A 138 6.99 -3.47 12.99
C LYS A 138 6.95 -4.94 12.61
N ILE A 139 7.22 -5.21 11.35
CA ILE A 139 7.58 -6.52 10.84
C ILE A 139 9.04 -6.50 10.35
N TYR A 140 9.64 -7.66 10.28
CA TYR A 140 11.00 -7.87 9.84
C TYR A 140 10.98 -8.84 8.65
N GLN A 141 11.56 -8.44 7.54
CA GLN A 141 11.52 -9.20 6.31
C GLN A 141 12.92 -9.35 5.73
N GLU A 142 13.27 -10.52 5.23
CA GLU A 142 14.51 -10.72 4.52
C GLU A 142 14.66 -9.71 3.38
N ARG A 143 15.90 -9.23 3.19
CA ARG A 143 16.20 -8.23 2.18
C ARG A 143 16.28 -8.87 0.80
N ALA A 144 15.51 -8.36 -0.15
CA ALA A 144 15.64 -8.70 -1.55
C ALA A 144 16.89 -8.04 -2.15
N SER A 145 17.59 -8.77 -3.02
CA SER A 145 18.60 -8.17 -3.89
C SER A 145 17.91 -7.34 -4.96
N LEU A 146 18.21 -6.06 -5.01
CA LEU A 146 17.67 -5.17 -6.03
C LEU A 146 18.59 -5.16 -7.26
N PHE A 147 17.99 -5.12 -8.44
CA PHE A 147 18.74 -4.84 -9.65
C PHE A 147 19.30 -3.42 -9.59
N GLN A 148 20.59 -3.28 -9.87
CA GLN A 148 21.29 -2.00 -9.89
C GLN A 148 22.04 -1.85 -11.20
N GLN A 149 21.93 -0.69 -11.82
CA GLN A 149 22.73 -0.28 -12.96
C GLN A 149 23.03 1.21 -12.88
N ASP A 150 24.26 1.60 -13.17
CA ASP A 150 24.73 3.00 -13.22
C ASP A 150 24.38 3.82 -11.95
N GLY A 151 24.44 3.19 -10.78
CA GLY A 151 24.10 3.82 -9.50
C GLY A 151 22.61 3.92 -9.20
N HIS A 152 21.75 3.34 -10.03
CA HIS A 152 20.29 3.34 -9.88
C HIS A 152 19.74 1.96 -9.57
N TYR A 153 18.69 1.92 -8.75
CA TYR A 153 17.94 0.72 -8.37
C TYR A 153 16.58 0.73 -9.02
N ALA A 154 16.24 -0.37 -9.68
CA ALA A 154 14.93 -0.53 -10.30
C ALA A 154 13.99 -1.36 -9.41
N VAL A 155 12.78 -0.86 -9.22
CA VAL A 155 11.70 -1.57 -8.53
C VAL A 155 10.49 -1.68 -9.45
N ILE A 156 10.02 -2.91 -9.67
CA ILE A 156 8.90 -3.22 -10.54
C ILE A 156 7.64 -3.38 -9.71
N GLY A 157 6.61 -2.59 -10.04
CA GLY A 157 5.26 -2.73 -9.52
C GLY A 157 4.37 -3.45 -10.54
N SER A 158 3.88 -4.63 -10.22
CA SER A 158 2.96 -5.38 -11.08
C SER A 158 1.51 -5.03 -10.73
N TRP A 159 0.71 -4.74 -11.74
CA TRP A 159 -0.70 -4.42 -11.60
C TRP A 159 -1.57 -5.65 -11.84
N VAL A 160 -2.54 -5.85 -10.96
CA VAL A 160 -3.55 -6.89 -11.09
C VAL A 160 -4.93 -6.25 -11.00
N VAL A 161 -5.75 -6.47 -12.00
CA VAL A 161 -7.13 -5.98 -12.07
C VAL A 161 -8.07 -7.18 -12.30
N GLY A 162 -9.00 -7.39 -11.40
CA GLY A 162 -9.95 -8.50 -11.51
C GLY A 162 -9.27 -9.87 -11.68
N ASN A 163 -8.22 -10.15 -10.91
CA ASN A 163 -7.41 -11.38 -10.95
C ASN A 163 -6.62 -11.61 -12.27
N LYS A 164 -6.48 -10.59 -13.09
CA LYS A 164 -5.67 -10.64 -14.32
C LYS A 164 -4.51 -9.66 -14.24
N SER A 165 -3.38 -10.05 -14.83
CA SER A 165 -2.26 -9.12 -15.03
C SER A 165 -2.72 -7.95 -15.92
N ALA A 166 -2.48 -6.73 -15.47
CA ALA A 166 -2.93 -5.50 -16.13
C ALA A 166 -1.77 -4.54 -16.48
N GLY A 167 -0.55 -5.04 -16.43
CA GLY A 167 0.65 -4.28 -16.75
C GLY A 167 1.58 -4.08 -15.58
N MET A 168 2.58 -3.24 -15.78
CA MET A 168 3.57 -2.94 -14.76
C MET A 168 4.01 -1.48 -14.82
N ILE A 169 4.61 -1.04 -13.72
CA ILE A 169 5.27 0.24 -13.57
C ILE A 169 6.70 0.01 -13.10
N VAL A 170 7.65 0.75 -13.62
CA VAL A 170 9.04 0.71 -13.17
C VAL A 170 9.36 2.01 -12.45
N ARG A 171 9.84 1.88 -11.21
CA ARG A 171 10.39 2.99 -10.44
C ARG A 171 11.91 2.90 -10.42
N ASP A 172 12.56 4.03 -10.57
CA ASP A 172 14.00 4.19 -10.56
C ASP A 172 14.41 5.14 -9.44
N SER A 173 15.42 4.75 -8.67
CA SER A 173 15.91 5.53 -7.54
C SER A 173 17.44 5.36 -7.40
N SER A 174 18.13 6.42 -7.02
CA SER A 174 19.53 6.33 -6.57
C SER A 174 19.67 5.75 -5.15
N GLU A 175 18.55 5.60 -4.42
CA GLU A 175 18.50 5.00 -3.10
C GLU A 175 17.90 3.60 -3.16
N GLN A 176 18.33 2.70 -2.28
CA GLN A 176 17.78 1.33 -2.19
C GLN A 176 16.33 1.31 -1.69
N ILE A 177 15.93 2.31 -0.92
CA ILE A 177 14.55 2.45 -0.44
C ILE A 177 13.82 3.42 -1.37
N VAL A 178 12.92 2.87 -2.18
CA VAL A 178 12.10 3.66 -3.10
C VAL A 178 11.07 4.47 -2.31
N ARG A 179 11.01 5.77 -2.59
CA ARG A 179 10.09 6.73 -1.96
C ARG A 179 9.03 7.23 -2.94
N ASP A 180 8.14 8.10 -2.47
CA ASP A 180 7.09 8.76 -3.26
C ASP A 180 7.65 9.56 -4.45
N LEU A 181 8.77 10.28 -4.23
CA LEU A 181 9.43 11.08 -5.26
C LEU A 181 10.37 10.28 -6.19
N SER A 182 10.47 8.97 -6.02
CA SER A 182 11.23 8.12 -6.95
C SER A 182 10.62 8.18 -8.34
N ARG A 183 11.47 8.32 -9.35
CA ARG A 183 11.03 8.49 -10.74
C ARG A 183 10.27 7.28 -11.23
N VAL A 184 9.23 7.51 -12.00
CA VAL A 184 8.60 6.49 -12.86
C VAL A 184 9.25 6.60 -14.22
N VAL A 185 9.76 5.48 -14.72
CA VAL A 185 10.47 5.44 -16.00
C VAL A 185 9.69 4.63 -17.04
N PRO A 186 9.68 5.07 -18.30
CA PRO A 186 9.11 4.28 -19.36
C PRO A 186 9.90 2.99 -19.56
N HIS A 187 9.21 1.96 -20.03
CA HIS A 187 9.81 0.66 -20.34
C HIS A 187 9.19 0.11 -21.63
N TRP A 188 9.92 -0.75 -22.31
CA TRP A 188 9.45 -1.46 -23.50
C TRP A 188 10.01 -2.88 -23.52
N PHE A 189 9.36 -3.73 -24.25
CA PHE A 189 9.80 -5.11 -24.50
C PHE A 189 10.40 -5.20 -25.90
N LEU A 190 11.49 -5.94 -26.03
CA LEU A 190 12.13 -6.27 -27.30
C LEU A 190 11.62 -7.60 -27.82
#